data_7c15500aa3a37ca8af267e87a88c20b8
#
_entry.id   7c15500aa3a37ca8af267e87a88c20b8
#
_cell.length_a   1.000
_cell.length_b   1.000
_cell.length_c   1.000
_cell.angle_alpha   90.00
_cell.angle_beta   90.00
_cell.angle_gamma   90.00
#
_symmetry.space_group_name_H-M   'P 1'
#
loop_
_entity.id
_entity.type
_entity.pdbx_description
1 polymer ?
#
loop_
_entity_poly.entity_id
_entity_poly.type
_entity_poly.pdbx_seq_one_letter_code
_entity_poly.pdbx_strand_id
1 'polypeptide(L)'
;GVPRVLVHEGLGTLLPYRPLLRALGEGRPLLGLAVHDSDAYLAIPAEHLNACLGRRYAEALHRAGLREVDLLGYCSGGLVALETAKSLVQRGVRVRQLDIVSSYRIPYRVDDERLLLFSFAATLGLDTAALGFPAPERLGLAVQAALVQTPERLGAEVLAGLPGLADLVALRGRVLQAASGSADAASVERDTLYRLFCHSVRASQAEAPEPYVGALRLFVPDAGNPLVPRYAEALETQWRAAALGACGIHEVPGGHFDCLGEAMAQFLSKPMPEEASR
;
A
#
# COMPACT_ATOMS: atom_id res chain seq x y z
N GLY A 1 11.74 -22.58 9.48
CA GLY A 1 12.39 -21.38 8.91
C GLY A 1 11.77 -20.10 9.49
N VAL A 2 12.42 -18.97 9.28
CA VAL A 2 11.90 -17.66 9.73
C VAL A 2 10.62 -17.33 8.99
N PRO A 3 9.50 -17.02 9.66
CA PRO A 3 8.24 -16.72 8.99
C PRO A 3 8.32 -15.38 8.22
N ARG A 4 7.66 -15.33 7.06
CA ARG A 4 7.38 -14.08 6.37
C ARG A 4 5.98 -13.61 6.75
N VAL A 5 5.88 -12.39 7.21
CA VAL A 5 4.66 -11.75 7.64
C VAL A 5 4.24 -10.73 6.57
N LEU A 6 3.07 -10.93 5.98
CA LEU A 6 2.47 -10.04 5.00
C LEU A 6 1.55 -9.06 5.72
N VAL A 7 1.73 -7.77 5.49
CA VAL A 7 0.88 -6.72 6.05
C VAL A 7 -0.15 -6.29 5.01
N HIS A 8 -1.42 -6.23 5.41
CA HIS A 8 -2.52 -5.83 4.53
C HIS A 8 -2.27 -4.49 3.84
N GLU A 9 -2.88 -4.31 2.69
CA GLU A 9 -2.92 -3.06 1.93
C GLU A 9 -4.14 -2.18 2.31
N GLY A 10 -4.44 -1.16 1.51
CA GLY A 10 -5.45 -0.14 1.80
C GLY A 10 -6.88 -0.63 2.02
N LEU A 11 -7.23 -1.81 1.52
CA LEU A 11 -8.54 -2.43 1.76
C LEU A 11 -8.59 -3.18 3.11
N GLY A 12 -7.48 -3.27 3.83
CA GLY A 12 -7.38 -4.08 5.05
C GLY A 12 -7.27 -5.58 4.79
N THR A 13 -7.01 -6.00 3.54
CA THR A 13 -7.02 -7.41 3.09
C THR A 13 -5.64 -7.87 2.62
N LEU A 14 -5.52 -9.15 2.31
CA LEU A 14 -4.33 -9.74 1.68
C LEU A 14 -4.60 -10.16 0.23
N LEU A 15 -5.71 -9.73 -0.35
CA LEU A 15 -6.13 -10.12 -1.69
C LEU A 15 -5.09 -9.81 -2.79
N PRO A 16 -4.46 -8.63 -2.83
CA PRO A 16 -3.45 -8.31 -3.83
C PRO A 16 -2.21 -9.21 -3.78
N TYR A 17 -1.96 -9.89 -2.65
CA TYR A 17 -0.83 -10.82 -2.54
C TYR A 17 -1.07 -12.19 -3.19
N ARG A 18 -2.28 -12.50 -3.65
CA ARG A 18 -2.61 -13.81 -4.24
C ARG A 18 -1.68 -14.26 -5.37
N PRO A 19 -1.36 -13.42 -6.38
CA PRO A 19 -0.42 -13.82 -7.43
C PRO A 19 0.97 -14.14 -6.87
N LEU A 20 1.45 -13.32 -5.96
CA LEU A 20 2.73 -13.52 -5.27
C LEU A 20 2.74 -14.81 -4.45
N LEU A 21 1.67 -15.09 -3.68
CA LEU A 21 1.56 -16.29 -2.85
C LEU A 21 1.57 -17.57 -3.68
N ARG A 22 0.93 -17.56 -4.85
CA ARG A 22 0.96 -18.69 -5.79
C ARG A 22 2.38 -18.94 -6.32
N ALA A 23 3.15 -17.88 -6.57
CA ALA A 23 4.49 -17.95 -7.13
C ALA A 23 5.55 -18.32 -6.07
N LEU A 24 5.36 -17.96 -4.80
CA LEU A 24 6.31 -18.25 -3.71
C LEU A 24 6.35 -19.73 -3.33
N GLY A 25 5.29 -20.51 -3.62
CA GLY A 25 5.21 -21.91 -3.28
C GLY A 25 5.29 -22.20 -1.76
N GLU A 26 5.54 -23.48 -1.41
CA GLU A 26 5.56 -23.99 -0.03
C GLU A 26 7.00 -24.01 0.55
N GLY A 27 7.70 -22.89 0.57
CA GLY A 27 9.11 -22.89 1.00
C GLY A 27 9.37 -22.46 2.46
N ARG A 28 8.44 -21.73 3.08
CA ARG A 28 8.62 -21.15 4.43
C ARG A 28 7.27 -20.77 5.05
N PRO A 29 7.18 -20.65 6.39
CA PRO A 29 5.95 -20.20 7.04
C PRO A 29 5.56 -18.81 6.57
N LEU A 30 4.27 -18.65 6.20
CA LEU A 30 3.66 -17.40 5.80
C LEU A 30 2.58 -17.03 6.83
N LEU A 31 2.62 -15.79 7.30
CA LEU A 31 1.62 -15.23 8.20
C LEU A 31 1.01 -13.99 7.54
N GLY A 32 -0.26 -13.75 7.75
CA GLY A 32 -0.96 -12.59 7.25
C GLY A 32 -1.52 -11.72 8.38
N LEU A 33 -1.31 -10.42 8.27
CA LEU A 33 -1.93 -9.42 9.12
C LEU A 33 -3.01 -8.72 8.31
N ALA A 34 -4.27 -8.87 8.70
CA ALA A 34 -5.42 -8.28 8.04
C ALA A 34 -6.34 -7.57 9.05
N VAL A 35 -7.19 -6.70 8.57
CA VAL A 35 -8.20 -6.04 9.38
C VAL A 35 -9.36 -7.02 9.61
N HIS A 36 -9.64 -7.36 10.87
CA HIS A 36 -10.75 -8.23 11.25
C HIS A 36 -11.95 -7.46 11.79
N ASP A 37 -11.70 -6.28 12.38
CA ASP A 37 -12.71 -5.41 12.94
C ASP A 37 -12.63 -4.04 12.25
N SER A 38 -13.53 -3.83 11.29
CA SER A 38 -13.59 -2.61 10.50
C SER A 38 -13.93 -1.38 11.32
N ASP A 39 -14.81 -1.54 12.33
CA ASP A 39 -15.22 -0.43 13.17
C ASP A 39 -14.08 0.01 14.09
N ALA A 40 -13.38 -0.95 14.69
CA ALA A 40 -12.20 -0.66 15.50
C ALA A 40 -11.04 -0.06 14.68
N TYR A 41 -10.93 -0.41 13.39
CA TYR A 41 -9.97 0.19 12.47
C TYR A 41 -10.35 1.64 12.14
N LEU A 42 -11.60 1.89 11.75
CA LEU A 42 -12.12 3.20 11.39
C LEU A 42 -12.21 4.17 12.57
N ALA A 43 -12.27 3.67 13.81
CA ALA A 43 -12.27 4.48 15.03
C ALA A 43 -10.89 5.05 15.37
N ILE A 44 -9.80 4.53 14.79
CA ILE A 44 -8.46 5.11 14.99
C ILE A 44 -8.36 6.36 14.11
N PRO A 45 -7.96 7.54 14.65
CA PRO A 45 -7.71 8.71 13.81
C PRO A 45 -6.69 8.40 12.71
N ALA A 46 -6.95 8.88 11.49
CA ALA A 46 -6.15 8.51 10.31
C ALA A 46 -4.66 8.85 10.49
N GLU A 47 -4.34 9.98 11.12
CA GLU A 47 -2.98 10.43 11.44
C GLU A 47 -2.22 9.48 12.39
N HIS A 48 -2.94 8.67 13.16
CA HIS A 48 -2.36 7.71 14.10
C HIS A 48 -2.48 6.25 13.63
N LEU A 49 -3.14 6.00 12.50
CA LEU A 49 -3.51 4.65 12.06
C LEU A 49 -2.30 3.74 11.91
N ASN A 50 -1.30 4.15 11.13
CA ASN A 50 -0.13 3.32 10.85
C ASN A 50 0.62 2.95 12.14
N ALA A 51 0.85 3.91 13.03
CA ALA A 51 1.53 3.68 14.30
C ALA A 51 0.71 2.80 15.26
N CYS A 52 -0.62 2.99 15.32
CA CYS A 52 -1.50 2.15 16.14
C CYS A 52 -1.53 0.70 15.64
N LEU A 53 -1.69 0.49 14.33
CA LEU A 53 -1.65 -0.83 13.73
C LEU A 53 -0.29 -1.49 13.93
N GLY A 54 0.81 -0.75 13.69
CA GLY A 54 2.16 -1.25 13.90
C GLY A 54 2.38 -1.79 15.31
N ARG A 55 1.94 -1.05 16.34
CA ARG A 55 2.01 -1.51 17.74
C ARG A 55 1.15 -2.75 18.01
N ARG A 56 -0.10 -2.77 17.50
CA ARG A 56 -1.03 -3.91 17.68
C ARG A 56 -0.49 -5.18 17.02
N TYR A 57 0.02 -5.06 15.82
CA TYR A 57 0.59 -6.17 15.06
C TYR A 57 1.88 -6.69 15.67
N ALA A 58 2.77 -5.81 16.09
CA ALA A 58 3.98 -6.21 16.80
C ALA A 58 3.67 -6.93 18.12
N GLU A 59 2.67 -6.46 18.86
CA GLU A 59 2.21 -7.12 20.08
C GLU A 59 1.65 -8.52 19.78
N ALA A 60 0.81 -8.67 18.74
CA ALA A 60 0.24 -9.96 18.36
C ALA A 60 1.34 -10.97 17.96
N LEU A 61 2.31 -10.54 17.15
CA LEU A 61 3.44 -11.38 16.72
C LEU A 61 4.34 -11.77 17.91
N HIS A 62 4.62 -10.82 18.81
CA HIS A 62 5.40 -11.10 20.04
C HIS A 62 4.67 -12.07 20.97
N ARG A 63 3.35 -11.90 21.20
CA ARG A 63 2.53 -12.84 21.98
C ARG A 63 2.44 -14.23 21.35
N ALA A 64 2.49 -14.32 20.01
CA ALA A 64 2.58 -15.60 19.29
C ALA A 64 3.95 -16.30 19.48
N GLY A 65 4.86 -15.72 20.25
CA GLY A 65 6.16 -16.31 20.57
C GLY A 65 7.21 -16.13 19.48
N LEU A 66 6.97 -15.31 18.48
CA LEU A 66 7.93 -15.06 17.40
C LEU A 66 9.13 -14.27 17.94
N ARG A 67 10.32 -14.74 17.61
CA ARG A 67 11.59 -14.10 17.98
C ARG A 67 12.30 -13.45 16.80
N GLU A 68 11.98 -13.91 15.60
CA GLU A 68 12.54 -13.42 14.37
C GLU A 68 11.50 -13.50 13.25
N VAL A 69 11.43 -12.47 12.40
CA VAL A 69 10.49 -12.38 11.28
C VAL A 69 11.11 -11.68 10.08
N ASP A 70 10.58 -11.96 8.89
CA ASP A 70 10.67 -11.07 7.72
C ASP A 70 9.32 -10.40 7.52
N LEU A 71 9.30 -9.10 7.28
CA LEU A 71 8.09 -8.33 7.02
C LEU A 71 8.01 -7.95 5.54
N LEU A 72 6.81 -8.00 4.98
CA LEU A 72 6.52 -7.51 3.64
C LEU A 72 5.27 -6.63 3.68
N GLY A 73 5.41 -5.39 3.22
CA GLY A 73 4.31 -4.46 3.07
C GLY A 73 4.20 -3.90 1.67
N TYR A 74 2.99 -3.94 1.10
CA TYR A 74 2.66 -3.40 -0.22
C TYR A 74 1.68 -2.24 -0.09
N CYS A 75 1.79 -1.23 -0.97
CA CYS A 75 0.92 -0.06 -0.96
C CYS A 75 0.96 0.62 0.44
N SER A 76 -0.17 1.00 1.02
CA SER A 76 -0.25 1.51 2.40
C SER A 76 0.31 0.55 3.45
N GLY A 77 0.26 -0.76 3.17
CA GLY A 77 0.82 -1.79 4.04
C GLY A 77 2.32 -1.67 4.27
N GLY A 78 3.06 -1.00 3.38
CA GLY A 78 4.48 -0.71 3.60
C GLY A 78 4.72 0.28 4.75
N LEU A 79 3.86 1.28 4.90
CA LEU A 79 3.92 2.22 6.03
C LEU A 79 3.58 1.52 7.35
N VAL A 80 2.56 0.66 7.35
CA VAL A 80 2.20 -0.16 8.53
C VAL A 80 3.30 -1.18 8.86
N ALA A 81 3.93 -1.80 7.84
CA ALA A 81 5.04 -2.74 8.04
C ALA A 81 6.26 -2.06 8.68
N LEU A 82 6.57 -0.83 8.29
CA LEU A 82 7.63 -0.02 8.91
C LEU A 82 7.34 0.20 10.39
N GLU A 83 6.13 0.64 10.75
CA GLU A 83 5.73 0.87 12.14
C GLU A 83 5.68 -0.44 12.96
N THR A 84 5.32 -1.55 12.29
CA THR A 84 5.38 -2.89 12.90
C THR A 84 6.84 -3.28 13.17
N ALA A 85 7.75 -3.08 12.22
CA ALA A 85 9.17 -3.36 12.39
C ALA A 85 9.78 -2.60 13.56
N LYS A 86 9.54 -1.29 13.64
CA LYS A 86 10.00 -0.44 14.76
C LYS A 86 9.50 -0.98 16.11
N SER A 87 8.21 -1.30 16.17
CA SER A 87 7.58 -1.81 17.39
C SER A 87 8.05 -3.22 17.78
N LEU A 88 8.40 -4.07 16.81
CA LEU A 88 8.99 -5.40 17.05
C LEU A 88 10.40 -5.28 17.62
N VAL A 89 11.24 -4.42 17.04
CA VAL A 89 12.61 -4.17 17.54
C VAL A 89 12.57 -3.70 19.00
N GLN A 90 11.67 -2.78 19.35
CA GLN A 90 11.48 -2.32 20.74
C GLN A 90 11.07 -3.46 21.70
N ARG A 91 10.46 -4.54 21.20
CA ARG A 91 10.07 -5.73 21.97
C ARG A 91 11.11 -6.85 21.95
N GLY A 92 12.29 -6.60 21.38
CA GLY A 92 13.35 -7.59 21.27
C GLY A 92 13.08 -8.70 20.24
N VAL A 93 12.15 -8.48 19.30
CA VAL A 93 11.93 -9.37 18.15
C VAL A 93 12.80 -8.88 17.00
N ARG A 94 13.62 -9.78 16.46
CA ARG A 94 14.51 -9.48 15.35
C ARG A 94 13.70 -9.37 14.03
N VAL A 95 13.74 -8.22 13.41
CA VAL A 95 13.30 -8.06 12.02
C VAL A 95 14.50 -8.27 11.13
N ARG A 96 14.58 -9.47 10.53
CA ARG A 96 15.70 -9.85 9.67
C ARG A 96 15.67 -9.12 8.34
N GLN A 97 14.46 -8.94 7.80
CA GLN A 97 14.20 -8.32 6.50
C GLN A 97 12.92 -7.49 6.58
N LEU A 98 12.98 -6.27 6.05
CA LEU A 98 11.81 -5.42 5.80
C LEU A 98 11.73 -5.14 4.30
N ASP A 99 10.74 -5.74 3.66
CA ASP A 99 10.46 -5.60 2.23
C ASP A 99 9.30 -4.62 2.02
N ILE A 100 9.56 -3.54 1.32
CA ILE A 100 8.60 -2.49 1.00
C ILE A 100 8.34 -2.51 -0.49
N VAL A 101 7.09 -2.75 -0.90
CA VAL A 101 6.72 -2.84 -2.31
C VAL A 101 5.78 -1.71 -2.67
N SER A 102 6.20 -0.86 -3.61
CA SER A 102 5.31 0.17 -4.19
C SER A 102 4.53 0.96 -3.13
N SER A 103 5.18 1.29 -2.01
CA SER A 103 4.55 1.99 -0.88
C SER A 103 4.98 3.45 -0.86
N TYR A 104 4.01 4.34 -0.81
CA TYR A 104 4.24 5.78 -0.90
C TYR A 104 3.42 6.54 0.14
N ARG A 105 4.09 7.43 0.88
CA ARG A 105 3.41 8.44 1.68
C ARG A 105 2.99 9.58 0.75
N ILE A 106 1.71 9.86 0.67
CA ILE A 106 1.17 10.91 -0.18
C ILE A 106 1.44 12.26 0.49
N PRO A 107 2.29 13.15 -0.09
CA PRO A 107 2.70 14.39 0.55
C PRO A 107 1.69 15.54 0.38
N TYR A 108 0.54 15.26 -0.19
CA TYR A 108 -0.54 16.23 -0.43
C TYR A 108 -1.89 15.63 -0.05
N ARG A 109 -2.88 16.49 0.20
CA ARG A 109 -4.26 16.06 0.47
C ARG A 109 -4.95 15.65 -0.82
N VAL A 110 -5.65 14.53 -0.79
CA VAL A 110 -6.51 14.05 -1.89
C VAL A 110 -7.95 14.25 -1.47
N ASP A 111 -8.58 15.30 -2.00
CA ASP A 111 -9.98 15.66 -1.75
C ASP A 111 -10.89 15.33 -2.95
N ASP A 112 -10.33 14.92 -4.10
CA ASP A 112 -11.11 14.46 -5.25
C ASP A 112 -11.53 12.99 -5.08
N GLU A 113 -12.82 12.76 -4.84
CA GLU A 113 -13.39 11.42 -4.68
C GLU A 113 -13.23 10.58 -5.96
N ARG A 114 -13.12 11.19 -7.14
CA ARG A 114 -12.91 10.47 -8.40
C ARG A 114 -11.57 9.73 -8.42
N LEU A 115 -10.51 10.35 -7.87
CA LEU A 115 -9.20 9.71 -7.69
C LEU A 115 -9.27 8.55 -6.71
N LEU A 116 -10.01 8.73 -5.61
CA LEU A 116 -10.21 7.66 -4.62
C LEU A 116 -10.98 6.49 -5.24
N LEU A 117 -12.03 6.75 -6.01
CA LEU A 117 -12.82 5.73 -6.71
C LEU A 117 -11.99 5.00 -7.79
N PHE A 118 -11.18 5.75 -8.56
CA PHE A 118 -10.26 5.13 -9.53
C PHE A 118 -9.27 4.19 -8.83
N SER A 119 -8.58 4.69 -7.81
CA SER A 119 -7.58 3.91 -7.08
C SER A 119 -8.19 2.70 -6.39
N PHE A 120 -9.39 2.83 -5.81
CA PHE A 120 -10.14 1.73 -5.22
C PHE A 120 -10.50 0.67 -6.27
N ALA A 121 -11.05 1.07 -7.42
CA ALA A 121 -11.38 0.15 -8.51
C ALA A 121 -10.13 -0.57 -9.04
N ALA A 122 -9.04 0.14 -9.24
CA ALA A 122 -7.77 -0.42 -9.71
C ALA A 122 -7.17 -1.41 -8.68
N THR A 123 -7.25 -1.09 -7.38
CA THR A 123 -6.80 -2.00 -6.31
C THR A 123 -7.59 -3.32 -6.30
N LEU A 124 -8.87 -3.28 -6.63
CA LEU A 124 -9.72 -4.48 -6.78
C LEU A 124 -9.53 -5.21 -8.13
N GLY A 125 -8.70 -4.69 -9.03
CA GLY A 125 -8.51 -5.24 -10.37
C GLY A 125 -9.73 -5.09 -11.29
N LEU A 126 -10.60 -4.09 -11.02
CA LEU A 126 -11.76 -3.82 -11.87
C LEU A 126 -11.35 -3.13 -13.17
N ASP A 127 -12.09 -3.38 -14.25
CA ASP A 127 -11.92 -2.68 -15.52
C ASP A 127 -12.35 -1.21 -15.37
N THR A 128 -11.39 -0.34 -15.11
CA THR A 128 -11.62 1.09 -14.90
C THR A 128 -12.18 1.79 -16.15
N ALA A 129 -11.83 1.31 -17.36
CA ALA A 129 -12.36 1.85 -18.61
C ALA A 129 -13.85 1.51 -18.75
N ALA A 130 -14.26 0.29 -18.48
CA ALA A 130 -15.67 -0.12 -18.45
C ALA A 130 -16.49 0.64 -17.42
N LEU A 131 -15.87 1.10 -16.32
CA LEU A 131 -16.50 1.95 -15.31
C LEU A 131 -16.62 3.42 -15.73
N GLY A 132 -16.04 3.80 -16.86
CA GLY A 132 -16.10 5.14 -17.43
C GLY A 132 -14.96 6.05 -17.03
N PHE A 133 -13.88 5.51 -16.46
CA PHE A 133 -12.68 6.31 -16.24
C PHE A 133 -11.90 6.49 -17.55
N PRO A 134 -11.27 7.65 -17.75
CA PRO A 134 -10.31 7.83 -18.85
C PRO A 134 -9.05 6.99 -18.60
N ALA A 135 -8.22 6.89 -19.66
CA ALA A 135 -6.93 6.21 -19.55
C ALA A 135 -6.09 6.76 -18.38
N PRO A 136 -5.36 5.89 -17.65
CA PRO A 136 -4.58 6.28 -16.47
C PRO A 136 -3.61 7.43 -16.74
N GLU A 137 -3.01 7.49 -17.92
CA GLU A 137 -2.07 8.56 -18.33
C GLU A 137 -2.77 9.92 -18.37
N ARG A 138 -4.02 9.95 -18.82
CA ARG A 138 -4.82 11.18 -18.86
C ARG A 138 -5.20 11.66 -17.46
N LEU A 139 -5.51 10.72 -16.56
CA LEU A 139 -5.71 11.04 -15.14
C LEU A 139 -4.42 11.61 -14.54
N GLY A 140 -3.28 10.97 -14.80
CA GLY A 140 -1.98 11.39 -14.32
C GLY A 140 -1.60 12.81 -14.77
N LEU A 141 -1.87 13.15 -16.03
CA LEU A 141 -1.64 14.50 -16.55
C LEU A 141 -2.50 15.54 -15.84
N ALA A 142 -3.78 15.23 -15.56
CA ALA A 142 -4.65 16.14 -14.83
C ALA A 142 -4.19 16.32 -13.38
N VAL A 143 -3.78 15.25 -12.70
CA VAL A 143 -3.19 15.30 -11.37
C VAL A 143 -1.91 16.14 -11.35
N GLN A 144 -1.00 15.90 -12.29
CA GLN A 144 0.24 16.66 -12.40
C GLN A 144 -0.02 18.16 -12.62
N ALA A 145 -0.94 18.50 -13.52
CA ALA A 145 -1.31 19.89 -13.77
C ALA A 145 -1.89 20.57 -12.53
N ALA A 146 -2.72 19.86 -11.76
CA ALA A 146 -3.29 20.37 -10.52
C ALA A 146 -2.22 20.58 -9.44
N LEU A 147 -1.29 19.63 -9.27
CA LEU A 147 -0.22 19.73 -8.27
C LEU A 147 0.83 20.81 -8.61
N VAL A 148 0.97 21.19 -9.89
CA VAL A 148 1.77 22.37 -10.28
C VAL A 148 1.13 23.66 -9.75
N GLN A 149 -0.20 23.73 -9.73
CA GLN A 149 -0.94 24.92 -9.26
C GLN A 149 -1.08 24.92 -7.72
N THR A 150 -1.32 23.76 -7.14
CA THR A 150 -1.57 23.59 -5.70
C THR A 150 -0.82 22.36 -5.18
N PRO A 151 0.47 22.48 -4.83
CA PRO A 151 1.34 21.32 -4.52
C PRO A 151 0.90 20.52 -3.28
N GLU A 152 0.18 21.15 -2.36
CA GLU A 152 -0.25 20.54 -1.10
C GLU A 152 -1.63 19.86 -1.17
N ARG A 153 -2.36 19.99 -2.32
CA ARG A 153 -3.74 19.52 -2.38
C ARG A 153 -4.21 19.19 -3.80
N LEU A 154 -4.92 18.08 -3.93
CA LEU A 154 -5.78 17.76 -5.06
C LEU A 154 -7.24 18.08 -4.69
N GLY A 155 -7.76 19.17 -5.20
CA GLY A 155 -9.12 19.65 -4.92
C GLY A 155 -10.19 18.69 -5.47
N ALA A 156 -11.41 18.79 -4.94
CA ALA A 156 -12.52 17.91 -5.29
C ALA A 156 -13.01 18.02 -6.76
N GLU A 157 -12.61 19.07 -7.46
CA GLU A 157 -13.01 19.39 -8.86
C GLU A 157 -11.92 19.05 -9.89
N VAL A 158 -10.76 18.59 -9.50
CA VAL A 158 -9.60 18.37 -10.38
C VAL A 158 -9.95 17.52 -11.61
N LEU A 159 -10.69 16.45 -11.40
CA LEU A 159 -11.09 15.53 -12.46
C LEU A 159 -12.50 15.77 -13.01
N ALA A 160 -13.26 16.71 -12.45
CA ALA A 160 -14.67 16.93 -12.83
C ALA A 160 -14.85 17.31 -14.31
N GLY A 161 -13.85 17.96 -14.91
CA GLY A 161 -13.87 18.35 -16.33
C GLY A 161 -13.53 17.22 -17.31
N LEU A 162 -13.12 16.03 -16.82
CA LEU A 162 -12.80 14.92 -17.69
C LEU A 162 -14.07 14.17 -18.14
N PRO A 163 -14.12 13.71 -19.42
CA PRO A 163 -15.25 12.94 -19.91
C PRO A 163 -15.55 11.72 -19.03
N GLY A 164 -16.83 11.50 -18.74
CA GLY A 164 -17.29 10.38 -17.92
C GLY A 164 -17.21 10.59 -16.40
N LEU A 165 -16.52 11.63 -15.93
CA LEU A 165 -16.29 11.88 -14.50
C LEU A 165 -17.15 13.03 -13.91
N ALA A 166 -17.95 13.72 -14.71
CA ALA A 166 -18.75 14.85 -14.26
C ALA A 166 -19.79 14.42 -13.19
N ASP A 167 -20.50 13.32 -13.42
CA ASP A 167 -21.50 12.78 -12.50
C ASP A 167 -20.84 11.84 -11.48
N LEU A 168 -20.46 12.41 -10.33
CA LEU A 168 -19.82 11.67 -9.24
C LEU A 168 -20.74 10.62 -8.61
N VAL A 169 -22.04 10.89 -8.51
CA VAL A 169 -23.00 9.97 -7.89
C VAL A 169 -23.15 8.70 -8.74
N ALA A 170 -23.34 8.88 -10.05
CA ALA A 170 -23.42 7.77 -10.96
C ALA A 170 -22.10 6.98 -11.04
N LEU A 171 -20.95 7.65 -11.03
CA LEU A 171 -19.63 7.02 -11.01
C LEU A 171 -19.45 6.16 -9.76
N ARG A 172 -19.73 6.71 -8.59
CA ARG A 172 -19.66 5.97 -7.31
C ARG A 172 -20.58 4.74 -7.33
N GLY A 173 -21.81 4.90 -7.82
CA GLY A 173 -22.76 3.80 -7.94
C GLY A 173 -22.21 2.66 -8.81
N ARG A 174 -21.62 2.96 -9.98
CA ARG A 174 -21.00 1.96 -10.87
C ARG A 174 -19.83 1.24 -10.20
N VAL A 175 -18.93 1.97 -9.57
CA VAL A 175 -17.74 1.40 -8.91
C VAL A 175 -18.15 0.47 -7.77
N LEU A 176 -19.05 0.91 -6.88
CA LEU A 176 -19.50 0.09 -5.74
C LEU A 176 -20.33 -1.12 -6.19
N GLN A 177 -21.08 -1.00 -7.27
CA GLN A 177 -21.79 -2.14 -7.87
C GLN A 177 -20.83 -3.16 -8.47
N ALA A 178 -19.80 -2.73 -9.21
CA ALA A 178 -18.80 -3.63 -9.77
C ALA A 178 -17.99 -4.34 -8.67
N ALA A 179 -17.65 -3.65 -7.59
CA ALA A 179 -16.95 -4.22 -6.43
C ALA A 179 -17.73 -5.37 -5.77
N SER A 180 -19.07 -5.45 -5.93
CA SER A 180 -19.89 -6.53 -5.39
C SER A 180 -19.81 -7.85 -6.16
N GLY A 181 -19.48 -7.80 -7.43
CA GLY A 181 -19.30 -8.98 -8.28
C GLY A 181 -17.97 -9.69 -8.03
N SER A 182 -17.06 -9.11 -7.27
CA SER A 182 -15.81 -9.74 -6.85
C SER A 182 -16.14 -10.80 -5.80
N ALA A 183 -15.83 -12.07 -6.09
CA ALA A 183 -16.11 -13.23 -5.22
C ALA A 183 -15.55 -13.09 -3.78
N ASP A 184 -14.59 -12.21 -3.60
CA ASP A 184 -13.86 -12.00 -2.35
C ASP A 184 -14.46 -10.87 -1.48
N ALA A 185 -15.35 -10.04 -2.04
CA ALA A 185 -16.02 -8.96 -1.31
C ALA A 185 -17.34 -9.41 -0.64
N ALA A 186 -17.73 -10.67 -0.79
CA ALA A 186 -19.02 -11.19 -0.33
C ALA A 186 -19.21 -11.19 1.21
N SER A 187 -18.15 -11.03 1.99
CA SER A 187 -18.19 -11.03 3.47
C SER A 187 -18.15 -9.64 4.09
N VAL A 188 -17.82 -8.59 3.33
CA VAL A 188 -17.70 -7.20 3.82
C VAL A 188 -18.62 -6.32 2.99
N GLU A 189 -19.44 -5.49 3.64
CA GLU A 189 -20.24 -4.51 2.94
C GLU A 189 -19.35 -3.59 2.09
N ARG A 190 -19.73 -3.36 0.84
CA ARG A 190 -18.98 -2.58 -0.17
C ARG A 190 -18.60 -1.19 0.32
N ASP A 191 -19.55 -0.52 0.98
CA ASP A 191 -19.32 0.78 1.58
C ASP A 191 -18.24 0.71 2.67
N THR A 192 -18.17 -0.41 3.40
CA THR A 192 -17.13 -0.62 4.41
C THR A 192 -15.76 -0.77 3.77
N LEU A 193 -15.60 -1.57 2.71
CA LEU A 193 -14.32 -1.68 1.98
C LEU A 193 -13.86 -0.33 1.44
N TYR A 194 -14.77 0.44 0.83
CA TYR A 194 -14.44 1.77 0.33
C TYR A 194 -14.07 2.73 1.46
N ARG A 195 -14.76 2.67 2.60
CA ARG A 195 -14.43 3.47 3.79
C ARG A 195 -13.06 3.12 4.36
N LEU A 196 -12.73 1.81 4.46
CA LEU A 196 -11.39 1.35 4.88
C LEU A 196 -10.33 1.88 3.94
N PHE A 197 -10.54 1.76 2.63
CA PHE A 197 -9.63 2.29 1.62
C PHE A 197 -9.41 3.80 1.76
N CYS A 198 -10.49 4.60 1.80
CA CYS A 198 -10.37 6.05 1.97
C CYS A 198 -9.67 6.44 3.28
N HIS A 199 -9.92 5.69 4.35
CA HIS A 199 -9.27 5.90 5.65
C HIS A 199 -7.77 5.60 5.57
N SER A 200 -7.38 4.52 4.91
CA SER A 200 -5.99 4.16 4.64
C SER A 200 -5.26 5.20 3.78
N VAL A 201 -5.93 5.73 2.74
CA VAL A 201 -5.36 6.81 1.92
C VAL A 201 -5.10 8.06 2.77
N ARG A 202 -6.04 8.44 3.65
CA ARG A 202 -5.83 9.55 4.59
C ARG A 202 -4.66 9.29 5.54
N ALA A 203 -4.54 8.07 6.05
CA ALA A 203 -3.40 7.67 6.89
C ALA A 203 -2.06 7.75 6.15
N SER A 204 -2.07 7.50 4.83
CA SER A 204 -0.88 7.66 3.99
C SER A 204 -0.49 9.12 3.72
N GLN A 205 -1.33 10.09 4.12
CA GLN A 205 -1.05 11.53 4.07
C GLN A 205 -0.53 12.09 5.39
N ALA A 206 -0.45 11.26 6.44
CA ALA A 206 0.09 11.65 7.73
C ALA A 206 1.57 12.08 7.66
N GLU A 207 2.09 12.59 8.77
CA GLU A 207 3.49 12.99 8.87
C GLU A 207 4.45 11.88 8.45
N ALA A 208 5.64 12.28 7.99
CA ALA A 208 6.68 11.31 7.62
C ALA A 208 7.01 10.41 8.82
N PRO A 209 7.12 9.10 8.62
CA PRO A 209 7.47 8.19 9.71
C PRO A 209 8.86 8.51 10.23
N GLU A 210 9.05 8.31 11.54
CA GLU A 210 10.40 8.37 12.12
C GLU A 210 11.31 7.32 11.47
N PRO A 211 12.61 7.63 11.33
CA PRO A 211 13.55 6.74 10.69
C PRO A 211 13.64 5.36 11.36
N TYR A 212 13.89 4.34 10.53
CA TYR A 212 14.05 2.94 10.94
C TYR A 212 15.54 2.57 11.00
N VAL A 213 15.98 1.99 12.10
CA VAL A 213 17.39 1.64 12.34
C VAL A 213 17.86 0.39 11.59
N GLY A 214 16.94 -0.47 11.14
CA GLY A 214 17.27 -1.69 10.41
C GLY A 214 17.45 -1.47 8.90
N ALA A 215 17.89 -2.53 8.22
CA ALA A 215 17.96 -2.56 6.77
C ALA A 215 16.59 -2.82 6.15
N LEU A 216 16.32 -2.24 4.98
CA LEU A 216 15.12 -2.48 4.19
C LEU A 216 15.45 -2.68 2.70
N ARG A 217 14.56 -3.36 1.99
CA ARG A 217 14.54 -3.39 0.53
C ARG A 217 13.30 -2.68 0.02
N LEU A 218 13.50 -1.77 -0.90
CA LEU A 218 12.44 -1.07 -1.61
C LEU A 218 12.29 -1.70 -3.01
N PHE A 219 11.08 -2.09 -3.36
CA PHE A 219 10.73 -2.58 -4.69
C PHE A 219 9.90 -1.53 -5.42
N VAL A 220 10.45 -1.02 -6.51
CA VAL A 220 9.90 0.08 -7.30
C VAL A 220 9.37 -0.48 -8.61
N PRO A 221 8.06 -0.35 -8.89
CA PRO A 221 7.49 -0.76 -10.19
C PRO A 221 8.02 0.10 -11.33
N ASP A 222 8.45 -0.53 -12.43
CA ASP A 222 9.04 0.14 -13.60
C ASP A 222 8.01 0.97 -14.39
N ALA A 223 6.74 0.53 -14.44
CA ALA A 223 5.65 1.31 -15.04
C ALA A 223 5.09 2.40 -14.09
N GLY A 224 5.58 2.48 -12.85
CA GLY A 224 5.23 3.53 -11.90
C GLY A 224 3.79 3.50 -11.38
N ASN A 225 3.31 4.67 -10.98
CA ASN A 225 1.92 4.93 -10.63
C ASN A 225 1.44 6.17 -11.40
N PRO A 226 0.46 6.06 -12.30
CA PRO A 226 0.04 7.18 -13.13
C PRO A 226 -0.50 8.36 -12.33
N LEU A 227 -0.97 8.13 -11.10
CA LEU A 227 -1.51 9.18 -10.22
C LEU A 227 -0.43 9.91 -9.40
N VAL A 228 0.82 9.45 -9.44
CA VAL A 228 1.92 10.06 -8.67
C VAL A 228 3.02 10.49 -9.61
N PRO A 229 3.21 11.81 -9.83
CA PRO A 229 4.28 12.32 -10.67
C PRO A 229 5.66 11.85 -10.19
N ARG A 230 6.52 11.43 -11.12
CA ARG A 230 7.89 10.94 -10.83
C ARG A 230 7.90 9.87 -9.74
N TYR A 231 7.04 8.88 -9.87
CA TYR A 231 6.77 7.89 -8.81
C TYR A 231 8.03 7.20 -8.27
N ALA A 232 8.90 6.71 -9.14
CA ALA A 232 10.13 6.02 -8.73
C ALA A 232 11.04 6.93 -7.87
N GLU A 233 11.30 8.15 -8.34
CA GLU A 233 12.12 9.13 -7.62
C GLU A 233 11.49 9.51 -6.27
N ALA A 234 10.18 9.68 -6.25
CA ALA A 234 9.46 10.02 -5.02
C ALA A 234 9.55 8.90 -3.96
N LEU A 235 9.38 7.63 -4.40
CA LEU A 235 9.58 6.46 -3.55
C LEU A 235 11.01 6.37 -3.01
N GLU A 236 11.99 6.44 -3.89
CA GLU A 236 13.40 6.35 -3.49
C GLU A 236 13.80 7.42 -2.48
N THR A 237 13.43 8.66 -2.75
CA THR A 237 13.71 9.78 -1.87
C THR A 237 13.10 9.56 -0.48
N GLN A 238 11.83 9.16 -0.44
CA GLN A 238 11.13 8.92 0.82
C GLN A 238 11.77 7.79 1.63
N TRP A 239 12.03 6.64 1.00
CA TRP A 239 12.49 5.46 1.73
C TRP A 239 13.97 5.53 2.09
N ARG A 240 14.81 6.22 1.30
CA ARG A 240 16.18 6.55 1.72
C ARG A 240 16.20 7.46 2.95
N ALA A 241 15.31 8.44 3.03
CA ALA A 241 15.18 9.30 4.20
C ALA A 241 14.65 8.56 5.45
N ALA A 242 13.80 7.54 5.24
CA ALA A 242 13.24 6.74 6.33
C ALA A 242 14.20 5.63 6.84
N ALA A 243 15.27 5.29 6.11
CA ALA A 243 16.21 4.24 6.47
C ALA A 243 17.48 4.85 7.10
N LEU A 244 17.79 4.50 8.35
CA LEU A 244 19.11 4.74 8.96
C LEU A 244 20.09 3.60 8.65
N GLY A 245 19.58 2.39 8.40
CA GLY A 245 20.34 1.25 7.93
C GLY A 245 20.45 1.22 6.39
N ALA A 246 20.93 0.10 5.86
CA ALA A 246 21.02 -0.08 4.42
C ALA A 246 19.64 -0.06 3.75
N CYS A 247 19.51 0.66 2.63
CA CYS A 247 18.32 0.72 1.79
C CYS A 247 18.66 0.18 0.40
N GLY A 248 18.36 -1.11 0.17
CA GLY A 248 18.48 -1.73 -1.14
C GLY A 248 17.30 -1.37 -2.03
N ILE A 249 17.54 -0.87 -3.25
CA ILE A 249 16.47 -0.52 -4.19
C ILE A 249 16.49 -1.50 -5.35
N HIS A 250 15.31 -2.03 -5.70
CA HIS A 250 15.11 -3.01 -6.75
C HIS A 250 13.96 -2.58 -7.64
N GLU A 251 14.22 -2.48 -8.93
CA GLU A 251 13.16 -2.30 -9.91
C GLU A 251 12.44 -3.63 -10.17
N VAL A 252 11.11 -3.59 -10.26
CA VAL A 252 10.27 -4.76 -10.54
C VAL A 252 9.32 -4.46 -11.69
N PRO A 253 9.01 -5.45 -12.55
CA PRO A 253 8.08 -5.26 -13.65
C PRO A 253 6.67 -4.91 -13.19
N GLY A 254 5.99 -4.09 -13.98
CA GLY A 254 4.58 -3.70 -13.79
C GLY A 254 4.39 -2.34 -13.15
N GLY A 255 3.13 -2.00 -12.92
CA GLY A 255 2.71 -0.77 -12.25
C GLY A 255 2.40 -0.98 -10.77
N HIS A 256 1.95 0.11 -10.14
CA HIS A 256 1.56 0.06 -8.72
C HIS A 256 0.55 -1.05 -8.42
N PHE A 257 -0.42 -1.31 -9.30
CA PHE A 257 -1.54 -2.22 -9.03
C PHE A 257 -1.29 -3.68 -9.44
N ASP A 258 -0.22 -3.99 -10.18
CA ASP A 258 0.04 -5.33 -10.74
C ASP A 258 1.46 -5.89 -10.53
N CYS A 259 2.33 -5.17 -9.81
CA CYS A 259 3.72 -5.59 -9.56
C CYS A 259 3.87 -6.81 -8.62
N LEU A 260 2.82 -7.25 -7.91
CA LEU A 260 2.85 -8.41 -7.01
C LEU A 260 2.68 -9.73 -7.76
N GLY A 261 3.59 -10.04 -8.66
CA GLY A 261 3.54 -11.23 -9.50
C GLY A 261 4.71 -12.18 -9.31
N GLU A 262 4.91 -13.03 -10.31
CA GLU A 262 5.96 -14.05 -10.33
C GLU A 262 7.38 -13.44 -10.27
N ALA A 263 7.62 -12.33 -10.98
CA ALA A 263 8.88 -11.62 -10.94
C ALA A 263 9.24 -11.15 -9.52
N MET A 264 8.27 -10.63 -8.77
CA MET A 264 8.45 -10.25 -7.37
C MET A 264 8.81 -11.45 -6.49
N ALA A 265 8.21 -12.63 -6.73
CA ALA A 265 8.52 -13.86 -5.99
C ALA A 265 10.00 -14.27 -6.16
N GLN A 266 10.56 -14.08 -7.36
CA GLN A 266 11.98 -14.38 -7.63
C GLN A 266 12.91 -13.47 -6.82
N PHE A 267 12.59 -12.18 -6.68
CA PHE A 267 13.35 -11.26 -5.82
C PHE A 267 13.27 -11.67 -4.35
N LEU A 268 12.08 -12.01 -3.86
CA LEU A 268 11.86 -12.40 -2.47
C LEU A 268 12.53 -13.73 -2.09
N SER A 269 12.85 -14.56 -3.06
CA SER A 269 13.57 -15.84 -2.85
C SER A 269 15.06 -15.65 -2.65
N LYS A 270 15.62 -14.48 -3.02
CA LYS A 270 17.04 -14.17 -2.84
C LYS A 270 17.29 -13.59 -1.46
N PRO A 271 18.27 -14.11 -0.69
CA PRO A 271 18.67 -13.47 0.57
C PRO A 271 19.28 -12.09 0.30
N MET A 272 19.23 -11.21 1.33
CA MET A 272 20.05 -9.99 1.30
C MET A 272 21.53 -10.35 1.20
N PRO A 273 22.34 -9.60 0.45
CA PRO A 273 23.79 -9.68 0.55
C PRO A 273 24.22 -9.41 2.01
N GLU A 274 25.10 -10.25 2.55
CA GLU A 274 25.57 -10.12 3.96
C GLU A 274 26.29 -8.79 4.26
N GLU A 275 26.72 -8.06 3.24
CA GLU A 275 27.43 -6.77 3.37
C GLU A 275 26.53 -5.59 3.85
N ALA A 276 25.22 -5.75 3.85
CA ALA A 276 24.31 -4.70 4.33
C ALA A 276 24.12 -4.67 5.87
N SER A 277 24.83 -5.53 6.60
CA SER A 277 24.71 -5.69 8.06
C SER A 277 25.90 -5.11 8.85
N ARG A 278 26.74 -4.26 8.22
CA ARG A 278 27.87 -3.61 8.92
C ARG A 278 27.63 -2.13 9.16
#